data_5b8aac088ef1c8f7b58776d735423aab
#
_entry.id   5b8aac088ef1c8f7b58776d735423aab
#
_cell.length_a   1.000
_cell.length_b   1.000
_cell.length_c   1.000
_cell.angle_alpha   90.00
_cell.angle_beta   90.00
_cell.angle_gamma   90.00
#
_symmetry.space_group_name_H-M   'P 1'
#
loop_
_entity.id
_entity.type
_entity.pdbx_description
1 polymer ?
#
loop_
_entity_poly.entity_id
_entity_poly.type
_entity_poly.pdbx_seq_one_letter_code
_entity_poly.pdbx_strand_id
1 'polypeptide(L)'
;MRHKEEFLSYINVERNLSYNTQRSYKSDFNIFIDFWNRINKSEPHQLGLRRVIERYFVHLFYEKIDKNSVARKISCFKSFEKFLKTKDIEISLKLKRPHVDKKLPVYLTIEEIFFLLDSVKNEELPTKRPIRDKAIFELLYATGIRCSELCGITMQDIDMHEKVIRITGKGRKERFVLFGSKAQLRIQEYLKEERPNVFDLKEYLFVSQRNEPLNQRTVQRVVSMFRTFLRGNKQITPHKIRHSFATHLLNRGADLRAVQELLGHETLASTEKYTHVTPSQLTKMCDTLHPFNTFKKGTDTE
;
A
#
# COMPACT_ATOMS: atom_id res chain seq x y z
N MET A 1 10.54 -11.14 30.29
CA MET A 1 9.42 -11.89 29.69
C MET A 1 9.98 -13.01 28.80
N ARG A 2 9.92 -14.25 29.31
CA ARG A 2 10.56 -15.44 28.73
C ARG A 2 10.09 -15.77 27.30
N HIS A 3 8.81 -15.51 26.98
CA HIS A 3 8.20 -15.92 25.71
C HIS A 3 8.23 -14.86 24.58
N LYS A 4 8.91 -13.75 24.74
CA LYS A 4 8.93 -12.71 23.69
C LYS A 4 9.64 -13.18 22.42
N GLU A 5 10.86 -13.66 22.56
CA GLU A 5 11.68 -14.07 21.42
C GLU A 5 11.09 -15.32 20.74
N GLU A 6 10.56 -16.24 21.55
CA GLU A 6 9.85 -17.42 21.06
C GLU A 6 8.59 -17.02 20.26
N PHE A 7 7.81 -16.05 20.74
CA PHE A 7 6.64 -15.54 20.01
C PHE A 7 7.03 -14.85 18.71
N LEU A 8 8.12 -14.07 18.71
CA LEU A 8 8.62 -13.43 17.49
C LEU A 8 9.11 -14.47 16.48
N SER A 9 9.75 -15.55 16.94
CA SER A 9 10.12 -16.68 16.10
C SER A 9 8.89 -17.39 15.54
N TYR A 10 7.89 -17.67 16.36
CA TYR A 10 6.62 -18.29 15.96
C TYR A 10 5.91 -17.52 14.85
N ILE A 11 5.79 -16.19 14.95
CA ILE A 11 5.12 -15.38 13.91
C ILE A 11 5.94 -15.30 12.63
N ASN A 12 7.24 -15.45 12.71
CA ASN A 12 8.15 -15.44 11.56
C ASN A 12 8.16 -16.81 10.85
N VAL A 13 8.47 -17.87 11.57
CA VAL A 13 8.74 -19.19 11.01
C VAL A 13 7.44 -19.99 10.81
N GLU A 14 6.67 -20.19 11.87
CA GLU A 14 5.49 -21.06 11.81
C GLU A 14 4.29 -20.40 11.14
N ARG A 15 4.09 -19.10 11.40
CA ARG A 15 2.97 -18.36 10.81
C ARG A 15 3.29 -17.67 9.49
N ASN A 16 4.57 -17.60 9.13
CA ASN A 16 5.08 -16.97 7.91
C ASN A 16 4.39 -15.62 7.60
N LEU A 17 4.24 -14.79 8.63
CA LEU A 17 3.58 -13.49 8.47
C LEU A 17 4.46 -12.55 7.66
N SER A 18 3.86 -11.62 6.93
CA SER A 18 4.62 -10.64 6.17
C SER A 18 5.53 -9.80 7.08
N TYR A 19 6.69 -9.39 6.57
CA TYR A 19 7.67 -8.56 7.29
C TYR A 19 7.03 -7.35 7.99
N ASN A 20 6.10 -6.65 7.30
CA ASN A 20 5.40 -5.51 7.89
C ASN A 20 4.50 -5.90 9.07
N THR A 21 3.85 -7.06 9.01
CA THR A 21 3.04 -7.58 10.12
C THR A 21 3.93 -7.95 11.31
N GLN A 22 5.04 -8.66 11.05
CA GLN A 22 6.02 -9.01 12.08
C GLN A 22 6.58 -7.76 12.77
N ARG A 23 7.01 -6.75 11.99
CA ARG A 23 7.50 -5.47 12.50
C ARG A 23 6.45 -4.76 13.37
N SER A 24 5.20 -4.74 12.91
CA SER A 24 4.10 -4.12 13.66
C SER A 24 3.81 -4.86 14.97
N TYR A 25 3.79 -6.19 14.95
CA TYR A 25 3.58 -7.02 16.14
C TYR A 25 4.74 -6.90 17.12
N LYS A 26 5.99 -6.88 16.63
CA LYS A 26 7.16 -6.62 17.46
C LYS A 26 7.07 -5.28 18.19
N SER A 27 6.68 -4.23 17.46
CA SER A 27 6.48 -2.90 18.05
C SER A 27 5.35 -2.90 19.09
N ASP A 28 4.19 -3.49 18.77
CA ASP A 28 3.06 -3.56 19.69
C ASP A 28 3.38 -4.34 20.95
N PHE A 29 4.13 -5.41 20.81
CA PHE A 29 4.53 -6.26 21.93
C PHE A 29 5.58 -5.57 22.81
N ASN A 30 6.51 -4.81 22.24
CA ASN A 30 7.46 -4.01 23.02
C ASN A 30 6.74 -2.95 23.88
N ILE A 31 5.80 -2.21 23.28
CA ILE A 31 5.01 -1.21 24.03
C ILE A 31 4.25 -1.88 25.21
N PHE A 32 3.74 -3.08 25.01
CA PHE A 32 3.10 -3.84 26.09
C PHE A 32 4.10 -4.25 27.17
N ILE A 33 5.31 -4.68 26.81
CA ILE A 33 6.36 -5.04 27.78
C ILE A 33 6.75 -3.82 28.63
N ASP A 34 6.90 -2.67 28.01
CA ASP A 34 7.22 -1.43 28.72
C ASP A 34 6.10 -1.05 29.70
N PHE A 35 4.85 -1.24 29.29
CA PHE A 35 3.70 -1.07 30.19
C PHE A 35 3.72 -2.09 31.36
N TRP A 36 3.97 -3.36 31.06
CA TRP A 36 4.10 -4.40 32.08
C TRP A 36 5.19 -4.10 33.10
N ASN A 37 6.37 -3.71 32.64
CA ASN A 37 7.50 -3.39 33.51
C ASN A 37 7.20 -2.20 34.43
N ARG A 38 6.44 -1.21 33.96
CA ARG A 38 5.97 -0.09 34.80
C ARG A 38 5.05 -0.54 35.91
N ILE A 39 4.04 -1.38 35.59
CA ILE A 39 3.11 -1.90 36.59
C ILE A 39 3.82 -2.76 37.65
N ASN A 40 4.72 -3.65 37.22
CA ASN A 40 5.47 -4.49 38.16
C ASN A 40 6.37 -3.73 39.13
N LYS A 41 6.80 -2.53 38.77
CA LYS A 41 7.55 -1.64 39.67
C LYS A 41 6.66 -0.97 40.73
N SER A 42 5.41 -0.68 40.37
CA SER A 42 4.47 0.03 41.24
C SER A 42 3.60 -0.91 42.11
N GLU A 43 3.33 -2.13 41.64
CA GLU A 43 2.51 -3.13 42.30
C GLU A 43 3.27 -4.47 42.31
N PRO A 44 4.02 -4.80 43.39
CA PRO A 44 4.85 -6.02 43.44
C PRO A 44 4.03 -7.33 43.56
N HIS A 45 2.73 -7.26 43.69
CA HIS A 45 1.87 -8.45 43.72
C HIS A 45 1.68 -8.95 42.28
N GLN A 46 2.12 -10.18 42.02
CA GLN A 46 2.10 -10.88 40.74
C GLN A 46 0.69 -10.96 40.12
N LEU A 47 0.34 -9.96 39.35
CA LEU A 47 -0.86 -10.04 38.54
C LEU A 47 -0.63 -11.09 37.44
N GLY A 48 -1.57 -12.04 37.31
CA GLY A 48 -1.51 -12.99 36.20
C GLY A 48 -1.51 -12.28 34.81
N LEU A 49 -0.85 -12.89 33.86
CA LEU A 49 -0.67 -12.36 32.49
C LEU A 49 -1.99 -11.83 31.88
N ARG A 50 -3.10 -12.55 32.06
CA ARG A 50 -4.41 -12.13 31.56
C ARG A 50 -4.84 -10.78 32.13
N ARG A 51 -4.73 -10.59 33.45
CA ARG A 51 -5.12 -9.32 34.10
C ARG A 51 -4.27 -8.16 33.64
N VAL A 52 -2.96 -8.37 33.40
CA VAL A 52 -2.08 -7.31 32.89
C VAL A 52 -2.45 -6.93 31.44
N ILE A 53 -2.78 -7.90 30.60
CA ILE A 53 -3.24 -7.62 29.25
C ILE A 53 -4.58 -6.85 29.28
N GLU A 54 -5.52 -7.23 30.11
CA GLU A 54 -6.80 -6.51 30.28
C GLU A 54 -6.56 -5.06 30.74
N ARG A 55 -5.71 -4.83 31.75
CA ARG A 55 -5.30 -3.48 32.19
C ARG A 55 -4.61 -2.68 31.09
N TYR A 56 -3.79 -3.33 30.26
CA TYR A 56 -3.15 -2.68 29.13
C TYR A 56 -4.18 -2.13 28.12
N PHE A 57 -5.19 -2.91 27.78
CA PHE A 57 -6.24 -2.44 26.87
C PHE A 57 -7.10 -1.33 27.47
N VAL A 58 -7.37 -1.37 28.78
CA VAL A 58 -8.00 -0.27 29.50
C VAL A 58 -7.14 1.00 29.46
N HIS A 59 -5.83 0.86 29.69
CA HIS A 59 -4.88 1.98 29.57
C HIS A 59 -4.90 2.60 28.17
N LEU A 60 -4.88 1.78 27.09
CA LEU A 60 -4.96 2.28 25.72
C LEU A 60 -6.24 3.09 25.45
N PHE A 61 -7.34 2.73 26.12
CA PHE A 61 -8.60 3.48 26.04
C PHE A 61 -8.48 4.86 26.73
N TYR A 62 -7.89 4.93 27.91
CA TYR A 62 -7.66 6.19 28.62
C TYR A 62 -6.71 7.11 27.87
N GLU A 63 -5.68 6.57 27.25
CA GLU A 63 -4.73 7.31 26.38
C GLU A 63 -5.35 7.72 25.04
N LYS A 64 -6.63 7.45 24.81
CA LYS A 64 -7.35 7.79 23.56
C LYS A 64 -6.64 7.29 22.30
N ILE A 65 -6.00 6.14 22.36
CA ILE A 65 -5.33 5.52 21.21
C ILE A 65 -6.33 5.24 20.10
N ASP A 66 -5.97 5.56 18.86
CA ASP A 66 -6.82 5.35 17.68
C ASP A 66 -7.37 3.93 17.58
N LYS A 67 -8.67 3.82 17.26
CA LYS A 67 -9.42 2.56 17.20
C LYS A 67 -8.77 1.52 16.27
N ASN A 68 -8.19 1.94 15.13
CA ASN A 68 -7.50 1.03 14.21
C ASN A 68 -6.21 0.47 14.82
N SER A 69 -5.47 1.32 15.54
CA SER A 69 -4.28 0.92 16.29
C SER A 69 -4.62 -0.08 17.40
N VAL A 70 -5.72 0.13 18.13
CA VAL A 70 -6.22 -0.82 19.12
C VAL A 70 -6.63 -2.13 18.45
N ALA A 71 -7.37 -2.10 17.34
CA ALA A 71 -7.77 -3.29 16.59
C ALA A 71 -6.57 -4.11 16.09
N ARG A 72 -5.48 -3.46 15.65
CA ARG A 72 -4.23 -4.13 15.28
C ARG A 72 -3.57 -4.79 16.47
N LYS A 73 -3.48 -4.09 17.61
CA LYS A 73 -2.94 -4.63 18.86
C LYS A 73 -3.74 -5.86 19.33
N ILE A 74 -5.07 -5.83 19.27
CA ILE A 74 -5.91 -7.00 19.54
C ILE A 74 -5.55 -8.18 18.63
N SER A 75 -5.28 -7.92 17.34
CA SER A 75 -4.86 -8.98 16.42
C SER A 75 -3.50 -9.58 16.80
N CYS A 76 -2.56 -8.75 17.25
CA CYS A 76 -1.28 -9.20 17.79
C CYS A 76 -1.48 -10.11 19.02
N PHE A 77 -2.30 -9.68 19.98
CA PHE A 77 -2.54 -10.47 21.20
C PHE A 77 -3.35 -11.75 20.95
N LYS A 78 -4.26 -11.78 19.98
CA LYS A 78 -4.90 -13.03 19.55
C LYS A 78 -3.90 -13.99 18.88
N SER A 79 -2.89 -13.47 18.18
CA SER A 79 -1.79 -14.29 17.68
C SER A 79 -0.91 -14.81 18.82
N PHE A 80 -0.67 -14.00 19.84
CA PHE A 80 0.05 -14.40 21.04
C PHE A 80 -0.70 -15.44 21.86
N GLU A 81 -2.01 -15.32 22.02
CA GLU A 81 -2.89 -16.32 22.65
C GLU A 81 -2.76 -17.68 21.94
N LYS A 82 -2.76 -17.69 20.58
CA LYS A 82 -2.55 -18.92 19.81
C LYS A 82 -1.16 -19.52 20.04
N PHE A 83 -0.13 -18.68 20.11
CA PHE A 83 1.23 -19.12 20.44
C PHE A 83 1.31 -19.74 21.84
N LEU A 84 0.70 -19.11 22.86
CA LEU A 84 0.69 -19.65 24.22
C LEU A 84 0.01 -21.02 24.29
N LYS A 85 -1.05 -21.23 23.49
CA LYS A 85 -1.70 -22.53 23.39
C LYS A 85 -0.77 -23.62 22.85
N THR A 86 0.17 -23.30 21.96
CA THR A 86 1.21 -24.27 21.48
C THR A 86 2.23 -24.63 22.57
N LYS A 87 2.23 -23.91 23.68
CA LYS A 87 3.08 -24.13 24.87
C LYS A 87 2.29 -24.68 26.06
N ASP A 88 1.10 -25.22 25.83
CA ASP A 88 0.19 -25.74 26.85
C ASP A 88 -0.20 -24.69 27.92
N ILE A 89 -0.12 -23.41 27.56
CA ILE A 89 -0.54 -22.29 28.41
C ILE A 89 -1.91 -21.81 27.93
N GLU A 90 -2.97 -22.21 28.61
CA GLU A 90 -4.32 -21.79 28.30
C GLU A 90 -4.64 -20.41 28.89
N ILE A 91 -4.76 -19.41 28.04
CA ILE A 91 -5.22 -18.06 28.38
C ILE A 91 -6.32 -17.69 27.40
N SER A 92 -7.54 -17.46 27.93
CA SER A 92 -8.63 -16.91 27.12
C SER A 92 -8.66 -15.40 27.23
N LEU A 93 -8.22 -14.71 26.15
CA LEU A 93 -8.27 -13.25 26.04
C LEU A 93 -9.61 -12.86 25.38
N LYS A 94 -10.61 -12.50 26.18
CA LYS A 94 -11.93 -12.05 25.66
C LYS A 94 -11.86 -10.63 25.08
N LEU A 95 -10.88 -10.35 24.20
CA LEU A 95 -10.67 -9.04 23.59
C LEU A 95 -11.67 -8.83 22.45
N LYS A 96 -12.58 -7.88 22.62
CA LYS A 96 -13.50 -7.44 21.55
C LYS A 96 -12.83 -6.34 20.72
N ARG A 97 -12.91 -6.47 19.40
CA ARG A 97 -12.44 -5.39 18.51
C ARG A 97 -13.34 -4.16 18.67
N PRO A 98 -12.77 -2.95 18.78
CA PRO A 98 -13.58 -1.75 18.79
C PRO A 98 -14.32 -1.61 17.45
N HIS A 99 -15.53 -1.11 17.50
CA HIS A 99 -16.24 -0.71 16.29
C HIS A 99 -15.51 0.49 15.68
N VAL A 100 -15.05 0.30 14.45
CA VAL A 100 -14.40 1.36 13.66
C VAL A 100 -15.42 1.84 12.65
N ASP A 101 -15.85 3.09 12.79
CA ASP A 101 -16.74 3.71 11.82
C ASP A 101 -16.05 3.73 10.46
N LYS A 102 -16.66 3.10 9.47
CA LYS A 102 -16.17 3.12 8.10
C LYS A 102 -16.38 4.53 7.53
N LYS A 103 -15.35 5.37 7.61
CA LYS A 103 -15.38 6.63 6.86
C LYS A 103 -15.56 6.31 5.38
N LEU A 104 -16.41 7.05 4.70
CA LEU A 104 -16.54 6.93 3.24
C LEU A 104 -15.14 7.06 2.62
N PRO A 105 -14.78 6.15 1.72
CA PRO A 105 -13.48 6.20 1.09
C PRO A 105 -13.36 7.49 0.27
N VAL A 106 -12.41 8.34 0.65
CA VAL A 106 -12.07 9.53 -0.13
C VAL A 106 -11.20 9.11 -1.30
N TYR A 107 -11.69 9.30 -2.51
CA TYR A 107 -10.93 9.10 -3.75
C TYR A 107 -10.77 10.44 -4.49
N LEU A 108 -9.80 10.51 -5.38
CA LEU A 108 -9.60 11.65 -6.27
C LEU A 108 -10.54 11.52 -7.46
N THR A 109 -11.15 12.62 -7.89
CA THR A 109 -11.92 12.64 -9.13
C THR A 109 -10.99 12.58 -10.35
N ILE A 110 -11.55 12.30 -11.51
CA ILE A 110 -10.78 12.26 -12.76
C ILE A 110 -10.19 13.65 -13.04
N GLU A 111 -10.97 14.70 -12.85
CA GLU A 111 -10.57 16.10 -13.06
C GLU A 111 -9.42 16.49 -12.10
N GLU A 112 -9.48 16.06 -10.83
CA GLU A 112 -8.39 16.28 -9.87
C GLU A 112 -7.11 15.61 -10.30
N ILE A 113 -7.17 14.36 -10.79
CA ILE A 113 -6.00 13.63 -11.31
C ILE A 113 -5.40 14.36 -12.52
N PHE A 114 -6.23 14.75 -13.49
CA PHE A 114 -5.76 15.48 -14.66
C PHE A 114 -5.15 16.82 -14.27
N PHE A 115 -5.80 17.57 -13.37
CA PHE A 115 -5.26 18.83 -12.88
C PHE A 115 -3.85 18.64 -12.28
N LEU A 116 -3.67 17.65 -11.41
CA LEU A 116 -2.38 17.40 -10.76
C LEU A 116 -1.27 16.99 -11.73
N LEU A 117 -1.62 16.26 -12.78
CA LEU A 117 -0.63 15.73 -13.72
C LEU A 117 -0.33 16.65 -14.90
N ASP A 118 -1.34 17.38 -15.38
CA ASP A 118 -1.23 18.17 -16.60
C ASP A 118 -1.16 19.68 -16.36
N SER A 119 -1.88 20.20 -15.34
CA SER A 119 -1.96 21.63 -15.10
C SER A 119 -0.88 22.14 -14.14
N VAL A 120 -0.51 21.35 -13.13
CA VAL A 120 0.59 21.71 -12.21
C VAL A 120 1.92 21.64 -12.97
N LYS A 121 2.66 22.73 -13.02
CA LYS A 121 3.96 22.79 -13.71
C LYS A 121 5.06 22.12 -12.87
N ASN A 122 6.16 21.74 -13.52
CA ASN A 122 7.31 21.11 -12.85
C ASN A 122 7.94 22.06 -11.82
N GLU A 123 8.02 23.35 -12.15
CA GLU A 123 8.61 24.40 -11.32
C GLU A 123 7.81 24.70 -10.05
N GLU A 124 6.52 24.38 -10.06
CA GLU A 124 5.63 24.57 -8.91
C GLU A 124 5.78 23.46 -7.86
N LEU A 125 6.33 22.31 -8.24
CA LEU A 125 6.51 21.19 -7.34
C LEU A 125 7.69 21.44 -6.38
N PRO A 126 7.47 21.34 -5.05
CA PRO A 126 8.52 21.55 -4.06
C PRO A 126 9.46 20.34 -3.96
N THR A 127 10.11 19.99 -5.08
CA THR A 127 11.02 18.86 -5.21
C THR A 127 12.15 19.19 -6.17
N LYS A 128 13.27 18.50 -5.99
CA LYS A 128 14.42 18.60 -6.91
C LYS A 128 14.31 17.66 -8.12
N ARG A 129 13.28 16.81 -8.19
CA ARG A 129 13.05 15.83 -9.25
C ARG A 129 11.59 15.80 -9.67
N PRO A 130 11.07 16.90 -10.23
CA PRO A 130 9.66 17.02 -10.57
C PRO A 130 9.21 16.04 -11.65
N ILE A 131 10.05 15.76 -12.64
CA ILE A 131 9.73 14.85 -13.75
C ILE A 131 9.57 13.42 -13.21
N ARG A 132 10.51 12.95 -12.36
CA ARG A 132 10.41 11.67 -11.68
C ARG A 132 9.14 11.59 -10.83
N ASP A 133 8.87 12.62 -10.05
CA ASP A 133 7.79 12.59 -9.08
C ASP A 133 6.42 12.60 -9.78
N LYS A 134 6.29 13.27 -10.92
CA LYS A 134 5.12 13.15 -11.81
C LYS A 134 5.02 11.77 -12.46
N ALA A 135 6.13 11.21 -12.93
CA ALA A 135 6.13 9.86 -13.52
C ALA A 135 5.71 8.79 -12.50
N ILE A 136 6.13 8.93 -11.23
CA ILE A 136 5.69 8.08 -10.12
C ILE A 136 4.18 8.19 -9.92
N PHE A 137 3.65 9.41 -9.84
CA PHE A 137 2.21 9.63 -9.63
C PHE A 137 1.40 9.08 -10.81
N GLU A 138 1.83 9.38 -12.03
CA GLU A 138 1.20 8.91 -13.26
C GLU A 138 1.15 7.38 -13.31
N LEU A 139 2.27 6.71 -13.06
CA LEU A 139 2.34 5.25 -13.12
C LEU A 139 1.48 4.59 -12.04
N LEU A 140 1.46 5.13 -10.82
CA LEU A 140 0.58 4.64 -9.76
C LEU A 140 -0.90 4.71 -10.16
N TYR A 141 -1.31 5.78 -10.84
CA TYR A 141 -2.69 5.93 -11.30
C TYR A 141 -2.97 5.10 -12.55
N ALA A 142 -2.07 5.07 -13.52
CA ALA A 142 -2.25 4.33 -14.77
C ALA A 142 -2.39 2.81 -14.55
N THR A 143 -1.76 2.27 -13.52
CA THR A 143 -1.67 0.82 -13.28
C THR A 143 -2.35 0.34 -12.01
N GLY A 144 -2.62 1.24 -11.07
CA GLY A 144 -3.15 0.88 -9.76
C GLY A 144 -2.24 -0.01 -8.92
N ILE A 145 -0.94 -0.11 -9.21
CA ILE A 145 0.02 -0.94 -8.46
C ILE A 145 0.21 -0.46 -7.02
N ARG A 146 0.68 -1.36 -6.14
CA ARG A 146 1.01 -1.00 -4.76
C ARG A 146 2.30 -0.18 -4.69
N CYS A 147 2.39 0.68 -3.69
CA CYS A 147 3.60 1.47 -3.43
C CYS A 147 4.87 0.61 -3.32
N SER A 148 4.79 -0.56 -2.67
CA SER A 148 5.91 -1.50 -2.57
C SER A 148 6.29 -2.13 -3.91
N GLU A 149 5.32 -2.39 -4.76
CA GLU A 149 5.51 -2.94 -6.10
C GLU A 149 6.23 -1.91 -6.98
N LEU A 150 5.78 -0.65 -6.97
CA LEU A 150 6.45 0.43 -7.70
C LEU A 150 7.93 0.56 -7.31
N CYS A 151 8.26 0.48 -6.02
CA CYS A 151 9.64 0.56 -5.55
C CYS A 151 10.52 -0.60 -6.03
N GLY A 152 9.92 -1.73 -6.40
CA GLY A 152 10.62 -2.93 -6.84
C GLY A 152 10.80 -3.07 -8.34
N ILE A 153 10.19 -2.21 -9.15
CA ILE A 153 10.30 -2.29 -10.62
C ILE A 153 11.73 -2.00 -11.06
N THR A 154 12.29 -2.89 -11.87
CA THR A 154 13.57 -2.71 -12.53
C THR A 154 13.40 -2.44 -14.02
N MET A 155 14.45 -2.01 -14.71
CA MET A 155 14.40 -1.73 -16.14
C MET A 155 14.08 -2.97 -16.99
N GLN A 156 14.45 -4.17 -16.53
CA GLN A 156 14.08 -5.44 -17.20
C GLN A 156 12.60 -5.82 -17.03
N ASP A 157 11.91 -5.21 -16.08
CA ASP A 157 10.50 -5.52 -15.83
C ASP A 157 9.54 -4.70 -16.69
N ILE A 158 10.03 -3.66 -17.37
CA ILE A 158 9.21 -2.76 -18.19
C ILE A 158 9.48 -2.96 -19.67
N ASP A 159 8.43 -3.25 -20.41
CA ASP A 159 8.42 -3.19 -21.86
C ASP A 159 7.75 -1.88 -22.30
N MET A 160 8.59 -0.97 -22.82
CA MET A 160 8.10 0.34 -23.27
C MET A 160 7.36 0.28 -24.59
N HIS A 161 7.63 -0.71 -25.45
CA HIS A 161 6.95 -0.89 -26.72
C HIS A 161 5.54 -1.46 -26.51
N GLU A 162 5.46 -2.58 -25.79
CA GLU A 162 4.18 -3.23 -25.46
C GLU A 162 3.40 -2.54 -24.34
N LYS A 163 4.02 -1.55 -23.66
CA LYS A 163 3.44 -0.80 -22.53
C LYS A 163 3.00 -1.71 -21.37
N VAL A 164 3.84 -2.66 -21.04
CA VAL A 164 3.61 -3.68 -20.03
C VAL A 164 4.69 -3.61 -18.96
N ILE A 165 4.29 -3.85 -17.71
CA ILE A 165 5.21 -4.01 -16.58
C ILE A 165 4.93 -5.33 -15.89
N ARG A 166 5.98 -6.11 -15.68
CA ARG A 166 5.95 -7.29 -14.84
C ARG A 166 6.08 -6.87 -13.37
N ILE A 167 5.10 -7.19 -12.57
CA ILE A 167 5.03 -6.87 -11.15
C ILE A 167 5.16 -8.14 -10.31
N THR A 168 6.13 -8.16 -9.42
CA THR A 168 6.27 -9.22 -8.42
C THR A 168 5.54 -8.82 -7.14
N GLY A 169 4.48 -9.54 -6.82
CA GLY A 169 3.62 -9.31 -5.65
C GLY A 169 4.04 -10.12 -4.42
N LYS A 170 3.16 -10.14 -3.41
CA LYS A 170 3.35 -10.93 -2.20
C LYS A 170 3.43 -12.43 -2.53
N GLY A 171 4.38 -13.13 -1.89
CA GLY A 171 4.60 -14.56 -2.15
C GLY A 171 5.30 -14.85 -3.48
N ARG A 172 5.98 -13.87 -4.08
CA ARG A 172 6.66 -13.95 -5.38
C ARG A 172 5.73 -14.28 -6.56
N LYS A 173 4.44 -14.04 -6.42
CA LYS A 173 3.50 -14.16 -7.55
C LYS A 173 3.72 -13.01 -8.51
N GLU A 174 3.88 -13.33 -9.77
CA GLU A 174 4.05 -12.35 -10.85
C GLU A 174 2.74 -12.09 -11.54
N ARG A 175 2.54 -10.85 -11.97
CA ARG A 175 1.47 -10.43 -12.85
C ARG A 175 1.95 -9.32 -13.77
N PHE A 176 1.32 -9.21 -14.91
CA PHE A 176 1.53 -8.09 -15.81
C PHE A 176 0.50 -7.00 -15.58
N VAL A 177 0.93 -5.75 -15.67
CA VAL A 177 0.07 -4.57 -15.65
C VAL A 177 0.34 -3.73 -16.88
N LEU A 178 -0.72 -3.15 -17.43
CA LEU A 178 -0.65 -2.31 -18.61
C LEU A 178 -0.63 -0.85 -18.22
N PHE A 179 0.07 -0.03 -18.98
CA PHE A 179 0.06 1.42 -18.84
C PHE A 179 -0.15 2.11 -20.20
N GLY A 180 -0.84 3.25 -20.18
CA GLY A 180 -1.17 3.97 -21.39
C GLY A 180 0.00 4.80 -21.94
N SER A 181 -0.18 5.36 -23.14
CA SER A 181 0.83 6.21 -23.83
C SER A 181 1.25 7.42 -23.00
N LYS A 182 0.37 7.97 -22.19
CA LYS A 182 0.66 9.12 -21.31
C LYS A 182 1.72 8.76 -20.25
N ALA A 183 1.53 7.61 -19.58
CA ALA A 183 2.52 7.11 -18.63
C ALA A 183 3.84 6.73 -19.31
N GLN A 184 3.78 6.19 -20.54
CA GLN A 184 4.94 5.91 -21.35
C GLN A 184 5.76 7.19 -21.59
N LEU A 185 5.13 8.26 -22.08
CA LEU A 185 5.80 9.55 -22.31
C LEU A 185 6.44 10.12 -21.05
N ARG A 186 5.73 10.06 -19.91
CA ARG A 186 6.28 10.54 -18.62
C ARG A 186 7.49 9.72 -18.16
N ILE A 187 7.47 8.40 -18.35
CA ILE A 187 8.60 7.55 -18.00
C ILE A 187 9.78 7.86 -18.93
N GLN A 188 9.55 8.02 -20.23
CA GLN A 188 10.59 8.38 -21.21
C GLN A 188 11.24 9.73 -20.88
N GLU A 189 10.41 10.74 -20.56
CA GLU A 189 10.88 12.06 -20.12
C GLU A 189 11.77 11.94 -18.87
N TYR A 190 11.32 11.18 -17.86
CA TYR A 190 12.11 10.93 -16.66
C TYR A 190 13.43 10.23 -16.93
N LEU A 191 13.42 9.18 -17.75
CA LEU A 191 14.64 8.45 -18.10
C LEU A 191 15.64 9.32 -18.85
N LYS A 192 15.16 10.23 -19.69
CA LYS A 192 16.00 11.14 -20.50
C LYS A 192 16.55 12.29 -19.65
N GLU A 193 15.72 12.96 -18.87
CA GLU A 193 16.06 14.25 -18.24
C GLU A 193 16.62 14.11 -16.81
N GLU A 194 16.07 13.20 -16.02
CA GLU A 194 16.43 13.09 -14.59
C GLU A 194 17.11 11.76 -14.22
N ARG A 195 17.12 10.79 -15.14
CA ARG A 195 17.80 9.51 -14.97
C ARG A 195 18.63 9.15 -16.22
N PRO A 196 19.58 9.97 -16.61
CA PRO A 196 20.53 9.60 -17.63
C PRO A 196 21.39 8.44 -17.11
N ASN A 197 21.91 7.62 -18.01
CA ASN A 197 22.87 6.55 -17.71
C ASN A 197 22.28 5.36 -16.92
N VAL A 198 21.34 4.64 -17.55
CA VAL A 198 20.98 3.29 -17.12
C VAL A 198 21.97 2.33 -17.80
N PHE A 199 22.83 1.71 -17.02
CA PHE A 199 23.87 0.82 -17.54
C PHE A 199 23.50 -0.66 -17.44
N ASP A 200 22.57 -1.01 -16.51
CA ASP A 200 22.12 -2.38 -16.30
C ASP A 200 20.59 -2.45 -16.28
N LEU A 201 20.03 -3.42 -16.99
CA LEU A 201 18.59 -3.70 -16.97
C LEU A 201 18.06 -4.13 -15.59
N LYS A 202 18.95 -4.59 -14.70
CA LYS A 202 18.59 -4.91 -13.31
C LYS A 202 18.45 -3.70 -12.41
N GLU A 203 18.85 -2.52 -12.89
CA GLU A 203 18.68 -1.29 -12.13
C GLU A 203 17.19 -0.96 -11.94
N TYR A 204 16.88 -0.38 -10.78
CA TYR A 204 15.50 0.03 -10.48
C TYR A 204 15.05 1.17 -11.40
N LEU A 205 13.79 1.11 -11.82
CA LEU A 205 13.19 2.15 -12.67
C LEU A 205 13.24 3.51 -11.99
N PHE A 206 12.78 3.60 -10.74
CA PHE A 206 12.79 4.85 -9.97
C PHE A 206 13.88 4.83 -8.91
N VAL A 207 14.73 5.84 -8.93
CA VAL A 207 15.86 5.97 -8.00
C VAL A 207 15.84 7.30 -7.24
N SER A 208 16.55 7.31 -6.12
CA SER A 208 16.82 8.51 -5.32
C SER A 208 17.84 9.42 -6.01
N GLN A 209 18.17 10.57 -5.38
CA GLN A 209 19.26 11.44 -5.87
C GLN A 209 20.64 10.75 -5.82
N ARG A 210 20.79 9.70 -5.02
CA ARG A 210 22.02 8.92 -4.89
C ARG A 210 22.03 7.67 -5.76
N ASN A 211 21.11 7.57 -6.73
CA ASN A 211 20.88 6.38 -7.57
C ASN A 211 20.54 5.11 -6.79
N GLU A 212 20.07 5.23 -5.55
CA GLU A 212 19.58 4.12 -4.76
C GLU A 212 18.09 3.85 -5.02
N PRO A 213 17.59 2.63 -4.81
CA PRO A 213 16.18 2.31 -4.94
C PRO A 213 15.32 3.21 -4.06
N LEU A 214 14.15 3.61 -4.55
CA LEU A 214 13.21 4.35 -3.73
C LEU A 214 12.61 3.44 -2.65
N ASN A 215 12.51 3.96 -1.44
CA ASN A 215 11.71 3.31 -0.40
C ASN A 215 10.26 3.81 -0.41
N GLN A 216 9.37 3.01 0.17
CA GLN A 216 7.94 3.32 0.21
C GLN A 216 7.62 4.67 0.87
N ARG A 217 8.41 5.10 1.87
CA ARG A 217 8.25 6.39 2.54
C ARG A 217 8.49 7.56 1.59
N THR A 218 9.49 7.42 0.73
CA THR A 218 9.78 8.44 -0.29
C THR A 218 8.62 8.56 -1.27
N VAL A 219 8.11 7.44 -1.78
CA VAL A 219 6.93 7.43 -2.67
C VAL A 219 5.69 8.02 -1.98
N GLN A 220 5.45 7.68 -0.70
CA GLN A 220 4.35 8.27 0.07
C GLN A 220 4.49 9.79 0.21
N ARG A 221 5.72 10.29 0.44
CA ARG A 221 6.01 11.73 0.54
C ARG A 221 5.81 12.42 -0.81
N VAL A 222 6.29 11.83 -1.90
CA VAL A 222 6.06 12.32 -3.26
C VAL A 222 4.56 12.46 -3.53
N VAL A 223 3.79 11.41 -3.30
CA VAL A 223 2.33 11.46 -3.50
C VAL A 223 1.67 12.49 -2.58
N SER A 224 2.09 12.54 -1.31
CA SER A 224 1.52 13.50 -0.35
C SER A 224 1.80 14.96 -0.71
N MET A 225 2.86 15.25 -1.42
CA MET A 225 3.23 16.59 -1.88
C MET A 225 2.16 17.18 -2.80
N PHE A 226 1.56 16.37 -3.67
CA PHE A 226 0.52 16.83 -4.60
C PHE A 226 -0.75 17.33 -3.91
N ARG A 227 -0.97 17.02 -2.63
CA ARG A 227 -2.17 17.48 -1.90
C ARG A 227 -2.26 19.00 -1.77
N THR A 228 -1.12 19.70 -1.79
CA THR A 228 -1.07 21.17 -1.65
C THR A 228 -1.76 21.89 -2.80
N PHE A 229 -1.91 21.21 -3.93
CA PHE A 229 -2.57 21.74 -5.12
C PHE A 229 -4.09 21.44 -5.17
N LEU A 230 -4.60 20.64 -4.23
CA LEU A 230 -6.02 20.30 -4.17
C LEU A 230 -6.78 21.17 -3.18
N ARG A 231 -8.01 21.54 -3.55
CA ARG A 231 -8.93 22.23 -2.64
C ARG A 231 -9.36 21.29 -1.50
N GLY A 232 -9.61 21.85 -0.31
CA GLY A 232 -10.18 21.13 0.82
C GLY A 232 -9.20 20.19 1.56
N ASN A 233 -7.89 20.39 1.39
CA ASN A 233 -6.82 19.65 2.12
C ASN A 233 -6.99 18.11 2.09
N LYS A 234 -7.44 17.57 0.94
CA LYS A 234 -7.61 16.13 0.75
C LYS A 234 -6.30 15.40 1.00
N GLN A 235 -6.31 14.43 1.89
CA GLN A 235 -5.13 13.57 2.07
C GLN A 235 -5.00 12.63 0.89
N ILE A 236 -3.87 12.72 0.17
CA ILE A 236 -3.52 11.81 -0.93
C ILE A 236 -2.49 10.79 -0.42
N THR A 237 -2.70 9.53 -0.75
CA THR A 237 -1.77 8.44 -0.48
C THR A 237 -1.74 7.49 -1.68
N PRO A 238 -0.66 6.69 -1.89
CA PRO A 238 -0.64 5.69 -2.95
C PRO A 238 -1.84 4.74 -2.91
N HIS A 239 -2.33 4.44 -1.72
CA HIS A 239 -3.51 3.58 -1.54
C HIS A 239 -4.80 4.24 -2.04
N LYS A 240 -4.93 5.56 -1.84
CA LYS A 240 -6.07 6.33 -2.37
C LYS A 240 -6.00 6.49 -3.87
N ILE A 241 -4.81 6.67 -4.47
CA ILE A 241 -4.64 6.68 -5.93
C ILE A 241 -5.09 5.34 -6.52
N ARG A 242 -4.64 4.23 -5.95
CA ARG A 242 -5.07 2.90 -6.36
C ARG A 242 -6.58 2.68 -6.21
N HIS A 243 -7.18 3.22 -5.15
CA HIS A 243 -8.63 3.18 -4.96
C HIS A 243 -9.36 4.03 -6.01
N SER A 244 -8.84 5.22 -6.34
CA SER A 244 -9.37 6.07 -7.43
C SER A 244 -9.31 5.34 -8.77
N PHE A 245 -8.18 4.71 -9.10
CA PHE A 245 -8.04 3.88 -10.29
C PHE A 245 -9.15 2.81 -10.38
N ALA A 246 -9.32 2.01 -9.31
CA ALA A 246 -10.35 0.97 -9.27
C ALA A 246 -11.76 1.55 -9.44
N THR A 247 -12.08 2.63 -8.72
CA THR A 247 -13.39 3.27 -8.74
C THR A 247 -13.68 3.85 -10.13
N HIS A 248 -12.70 4.48 -10.77
CA HIS A 248 -12.87 5.07 -12.08
C HIS A 248 -13.11 4.01 -13.17
N LEU A 249 -12.40 2.89 -13.11
CA LEU A 249 -12.65 1.77 -14.02
C LEU A 249 -14.06 1.18 -13.83
N LEU A 250 -14.47 0.93 -12.58
CA LEU A 250 -15.79 0.40 -12.25
C LEU A 250 -16.92 1.36 -12.70
N ASN A 251 -16.76 2.66 -12.45
CA ASN A 251 -17.76 3.67 -12.88
C ASN A 251 -17.89 3.77 -14.41
N ARG A 252 -16.87 3.31 -15.16
CA ARG A 252 -16.89 3.25 -16.62
C ARG A 252 -17.34 1.89 -17.16
N GLY A 253 -17.85 1.03 -16.29
CA GLY A 253 -18.41 -0.26 -16.66
C GLY A 253 -17.41 -1.41 -16.74
N ALA A 254 -16.21 -1.24 -16.16
CA ALA A 254 -15.28 -2.37 -16.05
C ALA A 254 -15.87 -3.46 -15.14
N ASP A 255 -15.66 -4.70 -15.51
CA ASP A 255 -16.05 -5.84 -14.68
C ASP A 255 -15.26 -5.86 -13.37
N LEU A 256 -15.96 -6.06 -12.25
CA LEU A 256 -15.34 -6.05 -10.90
C LEU A 256 -14.23 -7.09 -10.76
N ARG A 257 -14.39 -8.27 -11.35
CA ARG A 257 -13.40 -9.36 -11.27
C ARG A 257 -12.15 -9.01 -12.07
N ALA A 258 -12.33 -8.45 -13.27
CA ALA A 258 -11.22 -7.98 -14.09
C ALA A 258 -10.42 -6.87 -13.35
N VAL A 259 -11.08 -5.94 -12.68
CA VAL A 259 -10.41 -4.91 -11.86
C VAL A 259 -9.69 -5.55 -10.66
N GLN A 260 -10.27 -6.54 -10.00
CA GLN A 260 -9.62 -7.26 -8.90
C GLN A 260 -8.37 -8.03 -9.35
N GLU A 261 -8.41 -8.63 -10.54
CA GLU A 261 -7.27 -9.33 -11.15
C GLU A 261 -6.14 -8.36 -11.50
N LEU A 262 -6.44 -7.24 -12.18
CA LEU A 262 -5.47 -6.17 -12.42
C LEU A 262 -4.80 -5.69 -11.15
N LEU A 263 -5.57 -5.57 -10.09
CA LEU A 263 -5.06 -5.12 -8.80
C LEU A 263 -4.31 -6.22 -8.03
N GLY A 264 -4.44 -7.49 -8.39
CA GLY A 264 -3.81 -8.61 -7.67
C GLY A 264 -4.36 -8.74 -6.23
N HIS A 265 -5.70 -8.85 -6.09
CA HIS A 265 -6.36 -9.13 -4.81
C HIS A 265 -6.34 -10.63 -4.50
N GLU A 266 -5.72 -11.03 -3.39
CA GLU A 266 -5.57 -12.44 -2.95
C GLU A 266 -6.86 -13.05 -2.35
N THR A 267 -7.91 -12.29 -2.14
CA THR A 267 -9.09 -12.77 -1.40
C THR A 267 -10.32 -12.87 -2.28
N LEU A 268 -10.44 -13.98 -2.99
CA LEU A 268 -11.72 -14.63 -3.17
C LEU A 268 -11.55 -16.08 -2.72
N ALA A 269 -12.25 -16.44 -1.66
CA ALA A 269 -12.50 -17.83 -1.30
C ALA A 269 -13.30 -18.45 -2.44
N SER A 270 -12.64 -19.02 -3.41
CA SER A 270 -13.06 -20.01 -4.38
C SER A 270 -12.20 -19.95 -5.65
N THR A 271 -11.05 -20.58 -5.58
CA THR A 271 -10.11 -20.76 -6.71
C THR A 271 -10.64 -21.77 -7.75
N GLU A 272 -11.91 -22.09 -7.77
CA GLU A 272 -12.35 -23.27 -8.51
C GLU A 272 -13.09 -23.04 -9.83
N LYS A 273 -13.41 -21.84 -10.28
CA LYS A 273 -14.24 -21.79 -11.50
C LYS A 273 -14.03 -20.72 -12.58
N TYR A 274 -13.07 -19.78 -12.46
CA TYR A 274 -12.96 -18.76 -13.53
C TYR A 274 -11.51 -18.37 -13.85
N THR A 275 -10.86 -19.24 -14.58
CA THR A 275 -9.64 -18.96 -15.35
C THR A 275 -10.01 -18.44 -16.72
N HIS A 276 -10.20 -17.16 -16.97
CA HIS A 276 -10.22 -16.67 -18.36
C HIS A 276 -10.59 -15.18 -18.49
N VAL A 277 -9.82 -14.28 -17.85
CA VAL A 277 -9.66 -12.96 -18.46
C VAL A 277 -8.35 -13.01 -19.23
N THR A 278 -8.42 -12.99 -20.54
CA THR A 278 -7.22 -13.04 -21.39
C THR A 278 -6.46 -11.72 -21.32
N PRO A 279 -5.12 -11.71 -21.49
CA PRO A 279 -4.34 -10.47 -21.57
C PRO A 279 -4.92 -9.47 -22.57
N SER A 280 -5.43 -9.94 -23.70
CA SER A 280 -6.09 -9.11 -24.72
C SER A 280 -7.38 -8.43 -24.22
N GLN A 281 -8.16 -9.10 -23.37
CA GLN A 281 -9.34 -8.48 -22.75
C GLN A 281 -8.95 -7.41 -21.72
N LEU A 282 -7.90 -7.64 -20.94
CA LEU A 282 -7.35 -6.65 -20.01
C LEU A 282 -6.81 -5.42 -20.76
N THR A 283 -6.08 -5.63 -21.86
CA THR A 283 -5.59 -4.55 -22.73
C THR A 283 -6.76 -3.73 -23.28
N LYS A 284 -7.75 -4.40 -23.89
CA LYS A 284 -8.93 -3.72 -24.43
C LYS A 284 -9.70 -2.94 -23.35
N MET A 285 -9.82 -3.51 -22.16
CA MET A 285 -10.47 -2.84 -21.03
C MET A 285 -9.69 -1.60 -20.59
N CYS A 286 -8.37 -1.69 -20.45
CA CYS A 286 -7.53 -0.53 -20.12
C CYS A 286 -7.57 0.53 -21.22
N ASP A 287 -7.52 0.14 -22.48
CA ASP A 287 -7.54 1.07 -23.61
C ASP A 287 -8.89 1.79 -23.75
N THR A 288 -9.99 1.11 -23.50
CA THR A 288 -11.34 1.67 -23.68
C THR A 288 -11.90 2.35 -22.44
N LEU A 289 -11.56 1.86 -21.23
CA LEU A 289 -12.19 2.32 -19.99
C LEU A 289 -11.26 3.15 -19.09
N HIS A 290 -9.93 3.12 -19.33
CA HIS A 290 -9.05 3.95 -18.51
C HIS A 290 -9.22 5.43 -18.89
N PRO A 291 -9.42 6.36 -17.91
CA PRO A 291 -9.67 7.77 -18.19
C PRO A 291 -8.60 8.43 -19.08
N PHE A 292 -7.35 8.05 -18.95
CA PHE A 292 -6.26 8.63 -19.76
C PHE A 292 -6.26 8.25 -21.22
N ASN A 293 -6.91 7.15 -21.59
CA ASN A 293 -6.96 6.69 -22.98
C ASN A 293 -8.20 7.24 -23.72
N THR A 294 -9.23 7.66 -22.97
CA THR A 294 -10.53 8.07 -23.53
C THR A 294 -10.83 9.57 -23.42
N PHE A 295 -10.07 10.32 -22.62
CA PHE A 295 -10.28 11.76 -22.50
C PHE A 295 -9.60 12.49 -23.67
N LYS A 296 -10.33 12.68 -24.77
CA LYS A 296 -9.99 13.76 -25.71
C LYS A 296 -10.27 15.08 -24.98
N LYS A 297 -9.29 16.00 -24.90
CA LYS A 297 -9.56 17.40 -24.57
C LYS A 297 -10.75 17.82 -25.44
N GLY A 298 -11.82 18.31 -24.79
CA GLY A 298 -12.89 18.94 -25.52
C GLY A 298 -12.26 19.96 -26.46
N THR A 299 -12.40 19.74 -27.73
CA THR A 299 -12.16 20.75 -28.75
C THR A 299 -13.02 21.93 -28.36
N ASP A 300 -12.39 23.07 -28.19
CA ASP A 300 -13.02 24.37 -28.16
C ASP A 300 -14.11 24.39 -29.25
N THR A 301 -15.35 24.46 -28.83
CA THR A 301 -16.45 24.88 -29.68
C THR A 301 -16.66 26.34 -29.37
N GLU A 302 -16.52 27.10 -30.40
CA GLU A 302 -16.74 28.52 -30.69
C GLU A 302 -17.72 29.25 -29.74
#